data_d34883f12e2ce0bd8e85d791c818a77a
#
_entry.id   d34883f12e2ce0bd8e85d791c818a77a
#
_cell.length_a   1.000
_cell.length_b   1.000
_cell.length_c   1.000
_cell.angle_alpha   90.00
_cell.angle_beta   90.00
_cell.angle_gamma   90.00
#
_symmetry.space_group_name_H-M   'P 1'
#
loop_
_entity.id
_entity.type
_entity.pdbx_description
1 polymer ?
#
loop_
_entity_poly.entity_id
_entity_poly.type
_entity_poly.pdbx_seq_one_letter_code
_entity_poly.pdbx_strand_id
1 'polypeptide(L)'
;MFKKLLSFLLAAVMLFTVAQTGAAAYAEEAKKSDVTPVVVVPGIGSSALYSYPNTVHQGSPITIDDTLFNAVSDTHITGDLLRIMAGAKVEPKTFINKLSAVTRSLRSLNCDENGNSVGNIGIDCYWTDSLANHLDYLDSRSTAEPAVCKIICDNIGAENVWLFNYDFRMDVVEDADQLAEFISDVKIQSGHDKVTLVSASLGTSVVSAYIDRYKSRNDIKRTVFLDGAFQGTSVGKLFKKELIIDEDEINNYIDLLAACYVADTIDFGSIQKVFSMFDGTVSNLVEFLNELSSEENIDALYTEVVLPLLGNIPSLWECIPYDDFDEALEMMLELGAVKVGSGLFEKITRYHDIQGRLEENLKSLQEKGVEIAIVCGYGLPQMPFTSLAGNQSDMLIDTCYASFGATTADAGEKVENATSPDGCIDASTCKFENNTWFIKGVQHMEFVYGTNVNEFVGYLATTGDALNVKSVAEATEYTQYMGINSDYVMSSITE
;
A
#
# COMPACT_ATOMS: atom_id res chain seq x y z
N MET A 1 14.88 -6.18 -20.31
CA MET A 1 13.61 -5.65 -20.81
C MET A 1 12.44 -6.56 -20.40
N PHE A 2 12.25 -7.69 -21.04
CA PHE A 2 11.21 -8.67 -20.71
C PHE A 2 11.23 -9.17 -19.26
N LYS A 3 12.40 -9.24 -18.66
CA LYS A 3 12.64 -9.58 -17.25
C LYS A 3 11.92 -8.62 -16.28
N LYS A 4 11.91 -7.32 -16.59
CA LYS A 4 11.20 -6.30 -15.79
C LYS A 4 9.68 -6.36 -15.98
N LEU A 5 9.18 -6.72 -17.18
CA LEU A 5 7.75 -6.89 -17.42
C LEU A 5 7.16 -8.06 -16.63
N LEU A 6 7.88 -9.18 -16.58
CA LEU A 6 7.41 -10.34 -15.81
C LEU A 6 7.58 -10.12 -14.31
N SER A 7 8.68 -9.47 -13.88
CA SER A 7 8.81 -9.01 -12.50
C SER A 7 7.68 -8.06 -12.14
N PHE A 8 7.22 -7.23 -13.08
CA PHE A 8 6.10 -6.31 -12.88
C PHE A 8 4.74 -7.02 -12.82
N LEU A 9 4.47 -7.99 -13.71
CA LEU A 9 3.23 -8.81 -13.65
C LEU A 9 3.18 -9.70 -12.40
N LEU A 10 4.34 -10.24 -11.98
CA LEU A 10 4.47 -10.97 -10.73
C LEU A 10 4.61 -10.03 -9.52
N ALA A 11 5.18 -8.83 -9.69
CA ALA A 11 5.25 -7.79 -8.67
C ALA A 11 3.94 -7.00 -8.56
N ALA A 12 3.10 -6.93 -9.58
CA ALA A 12 1.72 -6.48 -9.44
C ALA A 12 0.89 -7.42 -8.56
N VAL A 13 1.28 -8.69 -8.49
CA VAL A 13 0.80 -9.66 -7.49
C VAL A 13 1.60 -9.56 -6.18
N MET A 14 2.80 -8.96 -6.21
CA MET A 14 3.73 -8.84 -5.08
C MET A 14 4.40 -7.46 -5.11
N LEU A 15 3.61 -6.40 -5.07
CA LEU A 15 4.04 -5.00 -5.09
C LEU A 15 5.08 -4.68 -4.02
N PHE A 16 6.30 -5.15 -4.13
CA PHE A 16 7.33 -4.64 -3.21
C PHE A 16 8.74 -5.03 -3.54
N THR A 17 9.61 -4.07 -3.67
CA THR A 17 10.96 -4.11 -3.07
C THR A 17 11.68 -2.79 -3.19
N VAL A 18 12.38 -2.39 -2.14
CA VAL A 18 13.69 -1.70 -2.23
C VAL A 18 14.54 -1.93 -0.97
N ALA A 19 15.80 -2.11 -1.15
CA ALA A 19 16.86 -2.12 -0.15
C ALA A 19 17.72 -0.83 -0.29
N GLN A 20 18.38 -0.29 0.66
CA GLN A 20 19.45 -0.59 1.59
C GLN A 20 20.11 0.69 2.11
N THR A 21 20.90 0.75 3.00
CA THR A 21 21.82 0.20 3.99
C THR A 21 22.28 1.29 4.94
N GLY A 22 22.56 0.93 6.18
CA GLY A 22 22.76 1.85 7.27
C GLY A 22 24.22 2.07 7.73
N ALA A 23 24.39 2.95 8.67
CA ALA A 23 25.43 2.93 9.71
C ALA A 23 25.14 3.95 10.82
N ALA A 24 25.48 3.61 12.05
CA ALA A 24 25.09 4.30 13.27
C ALA A 24 26.09 5.36 13.74
N ALA A 25 25.62 6.40 14.42
CA ALA A 25 26.41 7.25 15.31
C ALA A 25 25.57 7.97 16.39
N TYR A 26 26.18 8.33 17.47
CA TYR A 26 25.77 8.59 18.84
C TYR A 26 24.90 9.81 19.10
N ALA A 27 24.09 9.72 20.19
CA ALA A 27 23.14 10.72 20.66
C ALA A 27 23.78 11.86 21.48
N GLU A 28 23.26 13.08 21.29
CA GLU A 28 23.44 14.24 22.15
C GLU A 28 22.07 14.61 22.78
N GLU A 29 22.02 15.05 24.03
CA GLU A 29 20.79 15.34 24.75
C GLU A 29 19.93 16.41 24.07
N ALA A 30 18.74 16.02 23.61
CA ALA A 30 17.80 16.89 22.92
C ALA A 30 17.17 17.92 23.87
N LYS A 31 17.22 19.19 23.47
CA LYS A 31 16.39 20.24 24.08
C LYS A 31 14.94 20.04 23.65
N LYS A 32 14.00 20.13 24.61
CA LYS A 32 12.56 20.13 24.36
C LYS A 32 12.21 21.17 23.27
N SER A 33 11.70 20.70 22.13
CA SER A 33 11.14 21.54 21.09
C SER A 33 9.72 21.95 21.46
N ASP A 34 9.26 23.12 21.00
CA ASP A 34 7.84 23.52 21.12
C ASP A 34 6.97 22.82 20.06
N VAL A 35 7.57 22.04 19.18
CA VAL A 35 6.94 21.37 18.04
C VAL A 35 6.51 19.95 18.44
N THR A 36 5.24 19.62 18.19
CA THR A 36 4.72 18.27 18.40
C THR A 36 5.48 17.25 17.54
N PRO A 37 6.02 16.17 18.11
CA PRO A 37 6.75 15.17 17.36
C PRO A 37 5.83 14.45 16.35
N VAL A 38 6.39 14.16 15.18
CA VAL A 38 5.72 13.42 14.11
C VAL A 38 6.28 12.00 14.05
N VAL A 39 5.40 11.02 14.05
CA VAL A 39 5.71 9.61 13.80
C VAL A 39 5.14 9.22 12.44
N VAL A 40 6.01 8.84 11.53
CA VAL A 40 5.64 8.32 10.21
C VAL A 40 5.52 6.80 10.31
N VAL A 41 4.38 6.25 9.86
CA VAL A 41 4.08 4.81 9.82
C VAL A 41 3.90 4.42 8.35
N PRO A 42 4.91 3.79 7.75
CA PRO A 42 4.95 3.57 6.32
C PRO A 42 4.07 2.40 5.86
N GLY A 43 3.91 2.27 4.54
CA GLY A 43 3.20 1.17 3.90
C GLY A 43 4.04 -0.11 3.74
N ILE A 44 3.51 -1.05 2.97
CA ILE A 44 4.18 -2.31 2.64
C ILE A 44 5.51 -2.03 1.91
N GLY A 45 6.57 -2.81 2.23
CA GLY A 45 7.84 -2.78 1.53
C GLY A 45 8.78 -1.64 1.91
N SER A 46 8.35 -0.73 2.77
CA SER A 46 9.17 0.40 3.24
C SER A 46 10.33 -0.02 4.12
N SER A 47 10.13 -1.04 4.93
CA SER A 47 11.18 -1.66 5.72
C SER A 47 11.79 -2.83 4.97
N ALA A 48 13.11 -2.78 4.73
CA ALA A 48 13.80 -3.87 4.07
C ALA A 48 13.81 -5.14 4.94
N LEU A 49 13.57 -6.28 4.31
CA LEU A 49 13.65 -7.59 4.95
C LEU A 49 15.07 -8.15 4.88
N TYR A 50 15.47 -8.81 5.95
CA TYR A 50 16.79 -9.44 6.09
C TYR A 50 16.67 -10.89 6.53
N SER A 51 17.57 -11.73 6.04
CA SER A 51 17.77 -13.07 6.61
C SER A 51 18.79 -12.99 7.73
N TYR A 52 18.45 -13.55 8.89
CA TYR A 52 19.32 -13.62 10.06
C TYR A 52 19.84 -15.05 10.27
N PRO A 53 20.90 -15.48 9.57
CA PRO A 53 21.30 -16.86 9.62
C PRO A 53 21.83 -17.30 10.99
N ASN A 54 22.45 -16.42 11.80
CA ASN A 54 23.08 -16.83 13.05
C ASN A 54 23.19 -15.79 14.18
N THR A 55 22.92 -14.49 13.98
CA THR A 55 23.06 -13.47 15.04
C THR A 55 22.23 -12.23 14.75
N VAL A 56 21.82 -11.54 15.80
CA VAL A 56 20.86 -10.45 15.85
C VAL A 56 21.18 -9.20 15.00
N HIS A 57 22.38 -9.05 14.44
CA HIS A 57 22.79 -7.82 13.75
C HIS A 57 23.62 -8.02 12.48
N GLN A 58 23.59 -9.17 11.86
CA GLN A 58 24.34 -9.45 10.64
C GLN A 58 23.53 -10.23 9.61
N GLY A 59 22.29 -9.77 9.36
CA GLY A 59 21.46 -10.32 8.30
C GLY A 59 21.94 -9.90 6.92
N SER A 60 21.77 -10.77 5.95
CA SER A 60 21.88 -10.39 4.54
C SER A 60 20.56 -9.83 4.07
N PRO A 61 20.55 -8.69 3.37
CA PRO A 61 19.32 -8.15 2.80
C PRO A 61 18.73 -9.15 1.82
N ILE A 62 17.41 -9.28 1.86
CA ILE A 62 16.68 -10.13 0.92
C ILE A 62 16.29 -9.26 -0.26
N THR A 63 16.96 -9.46 -1.38
CA THR A 63 16.57 -8.88 -2.66
C THR A 63 15.52 -9.79 -3.29
N ILE A 64 14.25 -9.44 -3.11
CA ILE A 64 13.13 -10.17 -3.71
C ILE A 64 13.28 -10.19 -5.23
N ASP A 65 13.72 -9.08 -5.82
CA ASP A 65 13.96 -8.95 -7.26
C ASP A 65 14.95 -9.96 -7.79
N ASP A 66 16.09 -10.14 -7.13
CA ASP A 66 17.08 -11.12 -7.55
C ASP A 66 16.59 -12.57 -7.40
N THR A 67 15.87 -12.85 -6.31
CA THR A 67 15.29 -14.17 -6.03
C THR A 67 14.23 -14.49 -7.08
N LEU A 68 13.32 -13.56 -7.35
CA LEU A 68 12.28 -13.68 -8.35
C LEU A 68 12.88 -13.82 -9.75
N PHE A 69 13.85 -12.99 -10.07
CA PHE A 69 14.55 -13.00 -11.36
C PHE A 69 15.20 -14.36 -11.67
N ASN A 70 15.90 -14.94 -10.70
CA ASN A 70 16.54 -16.24 -10.87
C ASN A 70 15.49 -17.33 -11.08
N ALA A 71 14.46 -17.37 -10.25
CA ALA A 71 13.36 -18.34 -10.35
C ALA A 71 12.63 -18.27 -11.69
N VAL A 72 12.33 -17.05 -12.15
CA VAL A 72 11.72 -16.79 -13.46
C VAL A 72 12.63 -17.26 -14.61
N SER A 73 13.91 -17.01 -14.52
CA SER A 73 14.89 -17.42 -15.53
C SER A 73 15.00 -18.95 -15.61
N ASP A 74 15.05 -19.61 -14.46
CA ASP A 74 15.20 -21.07 -14.35
C ASP A 74 13.96 -21.83 -14.88
N THR A 75 12.77 -21.26 -14.72
CA THR A 75 11.52 -21.87 -15.18
C THR A 75 11.23 -21.65 -16.68
N HIS A 76 11.97 -20.77 -17.33
CA HIS A 76 11.73 -20.35 -18.72
C HIS A 76 10.29 -19.83 -18.97
N ILE A 77 9.58 -19.34 -17.95
CA ILE A 77 8.21 -18.85 -18.02
C ILE A 77 8.08 -17.65 -18.97
N THR A 78 9.15 -16.84 -19.08
CA THR A 78 9.22 -15.72 -20.03
C THR A 78 9.08 -16.17 -21.49
N GLY A 79 9.61 -17.32 -21.81
CA GLY A 79 9.48 -17.89 -23.16
C GLY A 79 8.03 -18.30 -23.47
N ASP A 80 7.30 -18.81 -22.49
CA ASP A 80 5.89 -19.15 -22.64
C ASP A 80 5.02 -17.90 -22.77
N LEU A 81 5.27 -16.85 -21.99
CA LEU A 81 4.58 -15.57 -22.14
C LEU A 81 4.76 -14.98 -23.54
N LEU A 82 5.99 -14.99 -24.07
CA LEU A 82 6.24 -14.55 -25.45
C LEU A 82 5.47 -15.37 -26.48
N ARG A 83 5.37 -16.68 -26.25
CA ARG A 83 4.62 -17.57 -27.14
C ARG A 83 3.12 -17.30 -27.07
N ILE A 84 2.58 -17.08 -25.86
CA ILE A 84 1.17 -16.70 -25.64
C ILE A 84 0.89 -15.38 -26.35
N MET A 85 1.70 -14.36 -26.13
CA MET A 85 1.56 -13.05 -26.77
C MET A 85 1.63 -13.14 -28.29
N ALA A 86 2.37 -14.10 -28.84
CA ALA A 86 2.44 -14.38 -30.27
C ALA A 86 1.30 -15.31 -30.77
N GLY A 87 0.29 -15.59 -29.95
CA GLY A 87 -0.85 -16.45 -30.30
C GLY A 87 -0.56 -17.95 -30.31
N ALA A 88 0.56 -18.39 -29.74
CA ALA A 88 0.85 -19.81 -29.61
C ALA A 88 0.15 -20.40 -28.37
N LYS A 89 -0.42 -21.58 -28.53
CA LYS A 89 -1.05 -22.31 -27.42
C LYS A 89 0.02 -22.76 -26.41
N VAL A 90 -0.19 -22.42 -25.18
CA VAL A 90 0.55 -22.90 -24.01
C VAL A 90 -0.48 -23.59 -23.10
N GLU A 91 -0.13 -24.74 -22.59
CA GLU A 91 -1.05 -25.50 -21.76
C GLU A 91 -1.12 -24.91 -20.35
N PRO A 92 -2.33 -24.50 -19.83
CA PRO A 92 -2.50 -23.83 -18.55
C PRO A 92 -1.84 -24.55 -17.38
N LYS A 93 -2.03 -25.85 -17.25
CA LYS A 93 -1.43 -26.65 -16.15
C LYS A 93 0.10 -26.62 -16.17
N THR A 94 0.70 -26.64 -17.36
CA THR A 94 2.16 -26.52 -17.51
C THR A 94 2.64 -25.13 -17.06
N PHE A 95 1.88 -24.09 -17.38
CA PHE A 95 2.19 -22.73 -16.96
C PHE A 95 2.04 -22.55 -15.45
N ILE A 96 0.94 -23.04 -14.84
CA ILE A 96 0.72 -23.06 -13.39
C ILE A 96 1.87 -23.78 -12.67
N ASN A 97 2.33 -24.93 -13.16
CA ASN A 97 3.47 -25.63 -12.58
C ASN A 97 4.76 -24.79 -12.59
N LYS A 98 4.98 -23.99 -13.61
CA LYS A 98 6.12 -23.07 -13.68
C LYS A 98 5.95 -21.89 -12.72
N LEU A 99 4.75 -21.29 -12.64
CA LEU A 99 4.43 -20.29 -11.64
C LEU A 99 4.64 -20.84 -10.21
N SER A 100 4.15 -22.05 -9.95
CA SER A 100 4.36 -22.73 -8.67
C SER A 100 5.85 -22.95 -8.34
N ALA A 101 6.69 -23.17 -9.34
CA ALA A 101 8.15 -23.24 -9.10
C ALA A 101 8.75 -21.87 -8.74
N VAL A 102 8.25 -20.80 -9.36
CA VAL A 102 8.63 -19.43 -9.01
C VAL A 102 8.19 -19.10 -7.57
N THR A 103 6.92 -19.37 -7.23
CA THR A 103 6.39 -19.08 -5.89
C THR A 103 7.12 -19.85 -4.80
N ARG A 104 7.56 -21.08 -5.09
CA ARG A 104 8.37 -21.87 -4.16
C ARG A 104 9.70 -21.23 -3.79
N SER A 105 10.30 -20.43 -4.67
CA SER A 105 11.54 -19.70 -4.37
C SER A 105 11.33 -18.59 -3.33
N LEU A 106 10.11 -18.09 -3.21
CA LEU A 106 9.71 -17.02 -2.30
C LEU A 106 9.12 -17.53 -0.98
N ARG A 107 9.04 -18.84 -0.77
CA ARG A 107 8.43 -19.43 0.43
C ARG A 107 9.03 -18.95 1.73
N SER A 108 10.29 -18.56 1.74
CA SER A 108 10.94 -18.02 2.93
C SER A 108 10.34 -16.68 3.37
N LEU A 109 9.66 -15.97 2.47
CA LEU A 109 8.96 -14.71 2.76
C LEU A 109 7.56 -14.92 3.32
N ASN A 110 7.02 -16.13 3.24
CA ASN A 110 5.68 -16.45 3.70
C ASN A 110 5.63 -16.65 5.24
N CYS A 111 4.44 -16.81 5.75
CA CYS A 111 4.16 -17.15 7.14
C CYS A 111 3.67 -18.60 7.28
N ASP A 112 3.68 -19.12 8.48
CA ASP A 112 3.10 -20.42 8.82
C ASP A 112 1.58 -20.32 9.02
N GLU A 113 0.94 -21.44 9.38
CA GLU A 113 -0.50 -21.49 9.66
C GLU A 113 -0.94 -20.67 10.88
N ASN A 114 -0.02 -20.10 11.62
CA ASN A 114 -0.27 -19.18 12.73
C ASN A 114 0.03 -17.72 12.36
N GLY A 115 0.39 -17.45 11.10
CA GLY A 115 0.77 -16.12 10.64
C GLY A 115 2.10 -15.64 11.22
N ASN A 116 3.04 -16.56 11.52
CA ASN A 116 4.38 -16.23 11.97
C ASN A 116 5.37 -16.49 10.84
N SER A 117 6.45 -15.71 10.77
CA SER A 117 7.50 -15.90 9.75
C SER A 117 8.05 -17.32 9.76
N VAL A 118 8.05 -18.01 8.61
CA VAL A 118 8.58 -19.38 8.48
C VAL A 118 10.10 -19.44 8.46
N GLY A 119 10.77 -18.33 8.21
CA GLY A 119 12.21 -18.21 8.18
C GLY A 119 12.73 -17.31 9.29
N ASN A 120 14.03 -17.28 9.45
CA ASN A 120 14.68 -16.29 10.29
C ASN A 120 14.78 -14.95 9.50
N ILE A 121 13.62 -14.40 9.15
CA ILE A 121 13.47 -13.20 8.35
C ILE A 121 12.75 -12.14 9.16
N GLY A 122 13.22 -10.92 9.10
CA GLY A 122 12.64 -9.76 9.74
C GLY A 122 13.29 -8.48 9.25
N ILE A 123 12.94 -7.36 9.87
CA ILE A 123 13.57 -6.06 9.58
C ILE A 123 14.85 -5.88 10.42
N ASP A 124 15.77 -5.05 9.93
CA ASP A 124 17.05 -4.75 10.60
C ASP A 124 17.06 -3.37 11.30
N CYS A 125 16.09 -2.53 10.99
CA CYS A 125 16.06 -1.15 11.46
C CYS A 125 14.94 -0.94 12.49
N TYR A 126 15.22 -1.20 13.75
CA TYR A 126 14.37 -0.77 14.87
C TYR A 126 14.96 0.52 15.46
N TRP A 127 14.82 1.63 14.74
CA TRP A 127 15.25 2.90 15.29
C TRP A 127 14.28 3.39 16.34
N THR A 128 14.80 3.71 17.49
CA THR A 128 14.01 4.29 18.58
C THR A 128 14.24 5.79 18.72
N ASP A 129 15.21 6.35 18.00
CA ASP A 129 15.58 7.75 18.01
C ASP A 129 15.04 8.51 16.78
N SER A 130 15.18 9.83 16.78
CA SER A 130 14.69 10.70 15.72
C SER A 130 15.51 10.58 14.44
N LEU A 131 14.93 11.02 13.33
CA LEU A 131 15.58 11.02 12.01
C LEU A 131 16.80 11.91 11.91
N ALA A 132 17.07 12.77 12.90
CA ALA A 132 18.30 13.56 12.95
C ALA A 132 19.58 12.70 12.87
N ASN A 133 19.52 11.47 13.35
CA ASN A 133 20.62 10.51 13.31
C ASN A 133 20.59 9.57 12.10
N HIS A 134 19.61 9.72 11.18
CA HIS A 134 19.35 8.79 10.09
C HIS A 134 19.16 9.50 8.73
N LEU A 135 19.63 10.73 8.58
CA LEU A 135 19.47 11.51 7.34
C LEU A 135 20.11 10.83 6.12
N ASP A 136 21.26 10.18 6.30
CA ASP A 136 21.92 9.42 5.21
C ASP A 136 21.04 8.29 4.68
N TYR A 137 20.19 7.70 5.53
CA TYR A 137 19.23 6.70 5.12
C TYR A 137 18.13 7.29 4.24
N LEU A 138 17.60 8.46 4.58
CA LEU A 138 16.60 9.15 3.76
C LEU A 138 17.14 9.51 2.38
N ASP A 139 18.41 9.91 2.30
CA ASP A 139 19.06 10.26 1.03
C ASP A 139 19.42 9.04 0.18
N SER A 140 19.56 7.86 0.79
CA SER A 140 19.95 6.62 0.10
C SER A 140 18.80 5.86 -0.51
N ARG A 141 17.54 6.17 -0.15
CA ARG A 141 16.34 5.46 -0.61
C ARG A 141 15.60 6.21 -1.70
N SER A 142 15.11 5.45 -2.67
CA SER A 142 14.21 5.89 -3.72
C SER A 142 12.75 5.44 -3.44
N THR A 143 12.38 5.27 -2.17
CA THR A 143 11.02 4.91 -1.77
C THR A 143 10.23 6.12 -1.29
N ALA A 144 8.94 5.92 -1.07
CA ALA A 144 7.90 6.84 -0.73
C ALA A 144 8.10 7.61 0.56
N GLU A 145 8.37 6.90 1.58
CA GLU A 145 8.41 7.44 2.93
C GLU A 145 9.56 8.42 3.13
N PRO A 146 10.74 8.23 2.53
CA PRO A 146 11.79 9.24 2.61
C PRO A 146 11.38 10.61 2.13
N ALA A 147 10.57 10.71 1.06
CA ALA A 147 10.13 12.01 0.56
C ALA A 147 9.21 12.72 1.56
N VAL A 148 8.22 12.01 2.11
CA VAL A 148 7.34 12.54 3.17
C VAL A 148 8.16 12.89 4.42
N CYS A 149 9.04 12.00 4.89
CA CYS A 149 9.91 12.25 6.02
C CYS A 149 10.79 13.48 5.81
N LYS A 150 11.37 13.64 4.62
CA LYS A 150 12.25 14.76 4.30
C LYS A 150 11.52 16.09 4.36
N ILE A 151 10.34 16.18 3.75
CA ILE A 151 9.52 17.41 3.81
C ILE A 151 9.11 17.72 5.26
N ILE A 152 8.71 16.72 6.04
CA ILE A 152 8.38 16.95 7.45
C ILE A 152 9.62 17.40 8.24
N CYS A 153 10.79 16.80 8.00
CA CYS A 153 12.05 17.22 8.59
C CYS A 153 12.41 18.67 8.21
N ASP A 154 12.21 19.06 6.96
CA ASP A 154 12.44 20.42 6.49
C ASP A 154 11.50 21.44 7.17
N ASN A 155 10.26 21.02 7.48
CA ASN A 155 9.28 21.89 8.14
C ASN A 155 9.53 22.08 9.63
N ILE A 156 9.93 21.03 10.35
CA ILE A 156 9.96 21.04 11.83
C ILE A 156 11.29 20.60 12.45
N GLY A 157 12.30 20.26 11.64
CA GLY A 157 13.58 19.70 12.09
C GLY A 157 13.53 18.19 12.27
N ALA A 158 14.57 17.52 11.81
CA ALA A 158 14.67 16.06 11.84
C ALA A 158 14.66 15.47 13.26
N GLU A 159 15.04 16.25 14.26
CA GLU A 159 14.98 15.90 15.68
C GLU A 159 13.54 15.76 16.21
N ASN A 160 12.55 16.24 15.46
CA ASN A 160 11.12 16.15 15.79
C ASN A 160 10.37 15.12 14.96
N VAL A 161 11.09 14.31 14.15
CA VAL A 161 10.49 13.31 13.25
C VAL A 161 11.05 11.93 13.54
N TRP A 162 10.17 10.94 13.63
CA TRP A 162 10.49 9.54 13.88
C TRP A 162 9.85 8.68 12.79
N LEU A 163 10.54 7.63 12.36
CA LEU A 163 10.05 6.64 11.41
C LEU A 163 9.86 5.30 12.12
N PHE A 164 8.63 4.81 12.16
CA PHE A 164 8.30 3.51 12.73
C PHE A 164 8.50 2.42 11.67
N ASN A 165 9.59 1.65 11.80
CA ASN A 165 9.84 0.50 10.94
C ASN A 165 9.22 -0.76 11.54
N TYR A 166 8.57 -1.58 10.71
CA TYR A 166 7.93 -2.83 11.12
C TYR A 166 8.01 -3.88 10.00
N ASP A 167 7.85 -5.15 10.35
CA ASP A 167 7.78 -6.22 9.35
C ASP A 167 6.36 -6.28 8.77
N PHE A 168 6.20 -5.67 7.62
CA PHE A 168 4.91 -5.52 6.95
C PHE A 168 4.15 -6.82 6.67
N ARG A 169 4.78 -7.99 6.83
CA ARG A 169 4.14 -9.30 6.64
C ARG A 169 3.36 -9.75 7.88
N MET A 170 3.67 -9.17 9.03
CA MET A 170 3.14 -9.61 10.32
C MET A 170 1.72 -9.10 10.57
N ASP A 171 1.18 -9.43 11.72
CA ASP A 171 -0.13 -8.97 12.17
C ASP A 171 -0.07 -7.50 12.57
N VAL A 172 -0.83 -6.63 11.91
CA VAL A 172 -0.86 -5.20 12.22
C VAL A 172 -1.33 -4.89 13.62
N VAL A 173 -2.04 -5.81 14.30
CA VAL A 173 -2.42 -5.61 15.70
C VAL A 173 -1.20 -5.82 16.62
N GLU A 174 -0.32 -6.75 16.28
CA GLU A 174 0.97 -6.92 16.96
C GLU A 174 1.91 -5.74 16.64
N ASP A 175 1.89 -5.24 15.39
CA ASP A 175 2.63 -4.03 15.00
C ASP A 175 2.09 -2.78 15.71
N ALA A 176 0.79 -2.69 15.93
CA ALA A 176 0.18 -1.62 16.74
C ALA A 176 0.61 -1.67 18.21
N ASP A 177 0.85 -2.85 18.77
CA ASP A 177 1.41 -2.99 20.11
C ASP A 177 2.87 -2.49 20.15
N GLN A 178 3.67 -2.78 19.13
CA GLN A 178 5.03 -2.25 18.98
C GLN A 178 5.00 -0.73 18.77
N LEU A 179 4.08 -0.22 17.95
CA LEU A 179 3.88 1.23 17.76
C LEU A 179 3.52 1.93 19.08
N ALA A 180 2.77 1.26 19.96
CA ALA A 180 2.42 1.81 21.27
C ALA A 180 3.62 1.95 22.21
N GLU A 181 4.58 1.04 22.15
CA GLU A 181 5.86 1.14 22.84
C GLU A 181 6.72 2.26 22.22
N PHE A 182 6.81 2.26 20.90
CA PHE A 182 7.55 3.27 20.15
C PHE A 182 7.06 4.70 20.43
N ILE A 183 5.74 4.95 20.43
CA ILE A 183 5.16 6.27 20.78
C ILE A 183 5.50 6.64 22.22
N SER A 184 5.55 5.67 23.12
CA SER A 184 5.96 5.94 24.51
C SER A 184 7.41 6.44 24.58
N ASP A 185 8.31 5.84 23.81
CA ASP A 185 9.70 6.25 23.70
C ASP A 185 9.84 7.63 23.05
N VAL A 186 9.10 7.89 21.97
CA VAL A 186 9.06 9.21 21.31
C VAL A 186 8.62 10.30 22.30
N LYS A 187 7.59 10.04 23.10
CA LYS A 187 7.10 10.98 24.11
C LYS A 187 8.16 11.27 25.18
N ILE A 188 8.89 10.24 25.62
CA ILE A 188 9.98 10.41 26.61
C ILE A 188 11.10 11.25 26.01
N GLN A 189 11.54 10.93 24.79
CA GLN A 189 12.66 11.60 24.13
C GLN A 189 12.34 13.05 23.77
N SER A 190 11.16 13.29 23.20
CA SER A 190 10.72 14.62 22.79
C SER A 190 10.23 15.48 23.96
N GLY A 191 9.88 14.87 25.10
CA GLY A 191 9.27 15.55 26.25
C GLY A 191 7.84 16.03 25.99
N HIS A 192 7.16 15.48 24.96
CA HIS A 192 5.77 15.78 24.65
C HIS A 192 4.83 14.70 25.16
N ASP A 193 3.58 15.08 25.47
CA ASP A 193 2.54 14.12 25.88
C ASP A 193 1.79 13.51 24.69
N LYS A 194 1.88 14.12 23.52
CA LYS A 194 1.17 13.72 22.30
C LYS A 194 2.10 13.73 21.09
N VAL A 195 1.72 12.89 20.09
CA VAL A 195 2.37 12.82 18.79
C VAL A 195 1.37 13.14 17.66
N THR A 196 1.88 13.54 16.50
CA THR A 196 1.18 13.48 15.22
C THR A 196 1.54 12.18 14.54
N LEU A 197 0.56 11.43 14.05
CA LEU A 197 0.75 10.22 13.24
C LEU A 197 0.55 10.55 11.76
N VAL A 198 1.49 10.18 10.91
CA VAL A 198 1.35 10.23 9.45
C VAL A 198 1.52 8.80 8.94
N SER A 199 0.48 8.25 8.36
CA SER A 199 0.47 6.85 7.93
C SER A 199 0.05 6.72 6.48
N ALA A 200 0.65 5.77 5.76
CA ALA A 200 0.36 5.53 4.35
C ALA A 200 0.04 4.05 4.10
N SER A 201 -0.88 3.78 3.14
CA SER A 201 -1.15 2.42 2.69
C SER A 201 -1.46 1.48 3.88
N LEU A 202 -0.80 0.32 3.98
CA LEU A 202 -0.91 -0.63 5.10
C LEU A 202 -0.60 0.00 6.47
N GLY A 203 0.28 1.00 6.54
CA GLY A 203 0.56 1.72 7.80
C GLY A 203 -0.69 2.35 8.41
N THR A 204 -1.70 2.65 7.60
CA THR A 204 -3.00 3.14 8.09
C THR A 204 -3.77 2.06 8.85
N SER A 205 -3.62 0.79 8.49
CA SER A 205 -4.20 -0.34 9.22
C SER A 205 -3.50 -0.52 10.57
N VAL A 206 -2.16 -0.36 10.63
CA VAL A 206 -1.41 -0.36 11.90
C VAL A 206 -1.88 0.77 12.82
N VAL A 207 -2.03 1.99 12.30
CA VAL A 207 -2.55 3.14 13.08
C VAL A 207 -4.01 2.92 13.48
N SER A 208 -4.84 2.30 12.64
CA SER A 208 -6.22 1.96 12.98
C SER A 208 -6.30 0.97 14.14
N ALA A 209 -5.47 -0.06 14.13
CA ALA A 209 -5.34 -1.02 15.22
C ALA A 209 -4.80 -0.35 16.50
N TYR A 210 -3.82 0.56 16.37
CA TYR A 210 -3.35 1.36 17.49
C TYR A 210 -4.47 2.21 18.11
N ILE A 211 -5.25 2.89 17.29
CA ILE A 211 -6.37 3.71 17.76
C ILE A 211 -7.41 2.84 18.51
N ASP A 212 -7.82 1.70 17.93
CA ASP A 212 -8.79 0.81 18.59
C ASP A 212 -8.31 0.38 19.99
N ARG A 213 -7.06 -0.02 20.10
CA ARG A 213 -6.49 -0.58 21.33
C ARG A 213 -6.07 0.48 22.35
N TYR A 214 -5.55 1.61 21.89
CA TYR A 214 -4.82 2.59 22.72
C TYR A 214 -5.40 4.01 22.75
N LYS A 215 -6.57 4.27 22.12
CA LYS A 215 -7.23 5.59 22.14
C LYS A 215 -7.48 6.17 23.52
N SER A 216 -7.45 5.35 24.58
CA SER A 216 -7.58 5.80 25.96
C SER A 216 -6.32 6.46 26.51
N ARG A 217 -5.14 6.26 25.89
CA ARG A 217 -3.88 6.91 26.28
C ARG A 217 -3.90 8.41 26.04
N ASN A 218 -4.77 8.89 25.12
CA ASN A 218 -4.91 10.31 24.75
C ASN A 218 -3.58 10.95 24.33
N ASP A 219 -2.77 10.20 23.62
CA ASP A 219 -1.41 10.58 23.19
C ASP A 219 -1.31 10.93 21.70
N ILE A 220 -2.44 10.94 21.00
CA ILE A 220 -2.53 11.44 19.62
C ILE A 220 -3.01 12.91 19.66
N LYS A 221 -2.30 13.79 18.96
CA LYS A 221 -2.74 15.15 18.65
C LYS A 221 -3.47 15.20 17.32
N ARG A 222 -2.90 14.52 16.33
CA ARG A 222 -3.36 14.51 14.95
C ARG A 222 -3.04 13.19 14.30
N THR A 223 -3.87 12.76 13.34
CA THR A 223 -3.57 11.65 12.42
C THR A 223 -3.84 12.06 10.98
N VAL A 224 -2.89 11.74 10.09
CA VAL A 224 -2.98 11.96 8.65
C VAL A 224 -2.90 10.58 7.99
N PHE A 225 -3.93 10.20 7.28
CA PHE A 225 -4.02 8.95 6.52
C PHE A 225 -3.82 9.26 5.04
N LEU A 226 -2.87 8.57 4.41
CA LEU A 226 -2.52 8.72 3.01
C LEU A 226 -2.85 7.42 2.28
N ASP A 227 -3.75 7.48 1.31
CA ASP A 227 -4.20 6.33 0.51
C ASP A 227 -4.30 5.05 1.34
N GLY A 228 -5.20 5.12 2.33
CA GLY A 228 -5.27 4.15 3.41
C GLY A 228 -5.88 2.82 2.98
N ALA A 229 -5.20 1.72 3.30
CA ALA A 229 -5.72 0.36 3.15
C ALA A 229 -6.66 -0.07 4.28
N PHE A 230 -6.92 0.78 5.25
CA PHE A 230 -7.66 0.47 6.49
C PHE A 230 -9.11 -0.01 6.29
N GLN A 231 -9.72 0.29 5.14
CA GLN A 231 -11.03 -0.23 4.73
C GLN A 231 -10.92 -1.35 3.67
N GLY A 232 -9.70 -1.76 3.36
CA GLY A 232 -9.41 -2.71 2.30
C GLY A 232 -9.19 -2.07 0.93
N THR A 233 -9.07 -2.92 -0.05
CA THR A 233 -8.98 -2.59 -1.49
C THR A 233 -9.58 -3.75 -2.26
N SER A 234 -10.08 -3.49 -3.47
CA SER A 234 -10.61 -4.57 -4.28
C SER A 234 -9.56 -5.59 -4.75
N VAL A 235 -8.27 -5.30 -4.61
CA VAL A 235 -7.23 -6.34 -4.72
C VAL A 235 -7.47 -7.49 -3.72
N GLY A 236 -8.07 -7.20 -2.57
CA GLY A 236 -8.51 -8.20 -1.59
C GLY A 236 -9.52 -9.23 -2.14
N LYS A 237 -10.23 -8.93 -3.23
CA LYS A 237 -11.12 -9.89 -3.91
C LYS A 237 -10.38 -11.10 -4.48
N LEU A 238 -9.07 -11.03 -4.63
CA LEU A 238 -8.25 -12.21 -4.92
C LEU A 238 -8.47 -13.33 -3.89
N PHE A 239 -8.76 -13.00 -2.64
CA PHE A 239 -9.08 -14.00 -1.60
C PHE A 239 -10.46 -14.65 -1.78
N LYS A 240 -11.29 -14.11 -2.68
CA LYS A 240 -12.59 -14.68 -3.08
C LYS A 240 -12.55 -15.43 -4.41
N LYS A 241 -11.38 -15.62 -5.01
CA LYS A 241 -11.19 -16.13 -6.39
C LYS A 241 -11.87 -15.25 -7.46
N GLU A 242 -12.17 -14.01 -7.16
CA GLU A 242 -12.64 -13.06 -8.15
C GLU A 242 -11.46 -12.56 -8.98
N LEU A 243 -11.35 -13.08 -10.18
CA LEU A 243 -10.42 -12.61 -11.22
C LEU A 243 -11.24 -12.17 -12.42
N ILE A 244 -11.30 -10.88 -12.67
CA ILE A 244 -11.89 -10.33 -13.88
C ILE A 244 -10.75 -9.85 -14.77
N ILE A 245 -10.73 -10.36 -15.98
CA ILE A 245 -9.67 -10.09 -16.95
C ILE A 245 -10.36 -9.59 -18.22
N ASP A 246 -10.23 -8.30 -18.44
CA ASP A 246 -10.81 -7.59 -19.56
C ASP A 246 -9.71 -6.93 -20.41
N GLU A 247 -9.87 -6.96 -21.74
CA GLU A 247 -8.87 -6.44 -22.67
C GLU A 247 -8.75 -4.92 -22.62
N ASP A 248 -9.88 -4.21 -22.50
CA ASP A 248 -9.90 -2.75 -22.46
C ASP A 248 -9.30 -2.25 -21.16
N GLU A 249 -9.57 -2.92 -20.04
CA GLU A 249 -8.99 -2.64 -18.72
C GLU A 249 -7.47 -2.82 -18.72
N ILE A 250 -6.97 -3.92 -19.30
CA ILE A 250 -5.53 -4.18 -19.43
C ILE A 250 -4.85 -3.12 -20.30
N ASN A 251 -5.45 -2.77 -21.44
CA ASN A 251 -4.91 -1.75 -22.32
C ASN A 251 -4.87 -0.39 -21.62
N ASN A 252 -5.97 0.03 -20.98
CA ASN A 252 -6.07 1.28 -20.25
C ASN A 252 -5.02 1.35 -19.12
N TYR A 253 -4.86 0.27 -18.38
CA TYR A 253 -3.85 0.17 -17.33
C TYR A 253 -2.42 0.32 -17.87
N ILE A 254 -2.09 -0.33 -18.99
CA ILE A 254 -0.77 -0.24 -19.64
C ILE A 254 -0.51 1.18 -20.15
N ASP A 255 -1.50 1.82 -20.78
CA ASP A 255 -1.36 3.18 -21.32
C ASP A 255 -1.16 4.20 -20.20
N LEU A 256 -1.87 4.06 -19.10
CA LEU A 256 -1.73 4.94 -17.94
C LEU A 256 -0.40 4.72 -17.21
N LEU A 257 0.04 3.49 -17.03
CA LEU A 257 1.38 3.21 -16.50
C LEU A 257 2.48 3.82 -17.37
N ALA A 258 2.29 3.85 -18.68
CA ALA A 258 3.25 4.47 -19.60
C ALA A 258 3.28 6.01 -19.50
N ALA A 259 2.19 6.60 -19.04
CA ALA A 259 2.05 8.06 -18.88
C ALA A 259 2.50 8.56 -17.50
N CYS A 260 2.79 7.68 -16.56
CA CYS A 260 3.07 8.03 -15.17
C CYS A 260 4.57 8.21 -14.89
N TYR A 261 4.91 8.99 -13.85
CA TYR A 261 6.29 9.24 -13.38
C TYR A 261 7.09 7.96 -13.10
N VAL A 262 6.43 6.90 -12.64
CA VAL A 262 7.05 5.58 -12.46
C VAL A 262 7.62 5.04 -13.78
N ALA A 263 7.13 5.50 -14.93
CA ALA A 263 7.68 5.15 -16.24
C ALA A 263 9.14 5.57 -16.43
N ASP A 264 9.61 6.61 -15.76
CA ASP A 264 11.02 7.02 -15.83
C ASP A 264 11.95 6.08 -15.05
N THR A 265 11.43 5.36 -14.05
CA THR A 265 12.18 4.38 -13.27
C THR A 265 12.08 2.95 -13.82
N ILE A 266 11.02 2.67 -14.56
CA ILE A 266 10.78 1.40 -15.25
C ILE A 266 10.79 1.69 -16.75
N ASP A 267 11.60 0.99 -17.56
CA ASP A 267 11.66 1.17 -19.03
C ASP A 267 10.33 0.72 -19.73
N PHE A 268 9.24 1.48 -19.45
CA PHE A 268 7.92 1.24 -20.02
C PHE A 268 7.89 1.42 -21.54
N GLY A 269 8.69 2.33 -22.09
CA GLY A 269 8.82 2.47 -23.55
C GLY A 269 9.29 1.19 -24.23
N SER A 270 10.04 0.37 -23.52
CA SER A 270 10.41 -0.96 -23.97
C SER A 270 9.30 -1.99 -23.77
N ILE A 271 8.44 -1.83 -22.76
CA ILE A 271 7.25 -2.67 -22.54
C ILE A 271 6.22 -2.42 -23.63
N GLN A 272 5.86 -1.17 -23.89
CA GLN A 272 4.98 -0.79 -25.01
C GLN A 272 5.49 -1.31 -26.37
N LYS A 273 6.82 -1.25 -26.61
CA LYS A 273 7.40 -1.83 -27.82
C LYS A 273 7.20 -3.35 -27.91
N VAL A 274 7.23 -4.08 -26.80
CA VAL A 274 6.93 -5.52 -26.81
C VAL A 274 5.46 -5.75 -27.12
N PHE A 275 4.56 -5.02 -26.49
CA PHE A 275 3.13 -5.12 -26.76
C PHE A 275 2.77 -4.71 -28.20
N SER A 276 3.49 -3.76 -28.79
CA SER A 276 3.30 -3.35 -30.19
C SER A 276 3.98 -4.23 -31.24
N MET A 277 4.78 -5.22 -30.83
CA MET A 277 5.49 -6.12 -31.76
C MET A 277 4.60 -7.12 -32.48
N PHE A 278 3.46 -7.44 -31.90
CA PHE A 278 2.55 -8.46 -32.43
C PHE A 278 1.12 -7.94 -32.41
N ASP A 279 0.42 -8.02 -33.53
CA ASP A 279 -1.01 -7.76 -33.58
C ASP A 279 -1.76 -8.75 -32.67
N GLY A 280 -2.68 -8.24 -31.86
CA GLY A 280 -3.47 -9.06 -30.94
C GLY A 280 -2.71 -9.58 -29.70
N THR A 281 -1.56 -8.98 -29.34
CA THR A 281 -0.78 -9.40 -28.16
C THR A 281 -1.59 -9.37 -26.87
N VAL A 282 -2.36 -8.31 -26.65
CA VAL A 282 -3.19 -8.17 -25.44
C VAL A 282 -4.33 -9.15 -25.47
N SER A 283 -5.05 -9.28 -26.60
CA SER A 283 -6.13 -10.25 -26.77
C SER A 283 -5.68 -11.69 -26.51
N ASN A 284 -4.51 -12.09 -27.03
CA ASN A 284 -3.95 -13.41 -26.79
C ASN A 284 -3.60 -13.64 -25.30
N LEU A 285 -3.10 -12.60 -24.64
CA LEU A 285 -2.80 -12.66 -23.20
C LEU A 285 -4.09 -12.79 -22.39
N VAL A 286 -5.10 -11.98 -22.70
CA VAL A 286 -6.43 -12.01 -22.07
C VAL A 286 -7.09 -13.38 -22.25
N GLU A 287 -7.10 -13.93 -23.47
CA GLU A 287 -7.63 -15.27 -23.74
C GLU A 287 -6.95 -16.31 -22.85
N PHE A 288 -5.64 -16.27 -22.75
CA PHE A 288 -4.88 -17.20 -21.92
C PHE A 288 -5.13 -17.01 -20.42
N LEU A 289 -5.20 -15.78 -19.94
CA LEU A 289 -5.49 -15.48 -18.53
C LEU A 289 -6.91 -15.93 -18.15
N ASN A 290 -7.88 -15.75 -19.04
CA ASN A 290 -9.24 -16.27 -18.87
C ASN A 290 -9.27 -17.81 -18.86
N GLU A 291 -8.41 -18.46 -19.64
CA GLU A 291 -8.26 -19.92 -19.57
C GLU A 291 -7.61 -20.36 -18.25
N LEU A 292 -6.63 -19.63 -17.73
CA LEU A 292 -6.02 -19.89 -16.40
C LEU A 292 -7.03 -19.73 -15.25
N SER A 293 -7.93 -18.76 -15.35
CA SER A 293 -8.97 -18.48 -14.34
C SER A 293 -10.27 -19.26 -14.56
N SER A 294 -10.31 -20.17 -15.55
CA SER A 294 -11.47 -21.03 -15.77
C SER A 294 -11.73 -21.99 -14.61
N GLU A 295 -12.97 -22.48 -14.47
CA GLU A 295 -13.37 -23.45 -13.43
C GLU A 295 -12.46 -24.69 -13.37
N GLU A 296 -11.85 -25.09 -14.49
CA GLU A 296 -10.95 -26.25 -14.55
C GLU A 296 -9.57 -25.96 -13.91
N ASN A 297 -9.09 -24.72 -14.01
CA ASN A 297 -7.72 -24.36 -13.68
C ASN A 297 -7.61 -23.48 -12.42
N ILE A 298 -8.68 -22.76 -12.04
CA ILE A 298 -8.66 -21.76 -10.97
C ILE A 298 -8.22 -22.35 -9.63
N ASP A 299 -8.69 -23.55 -9.28
CA ASP A 299 -8.32 -24.20 -8.02
C ASP A 299 -6.83 -24.53 -7.97
N ALA A 300 -6.27 -25.02 -9.08
CA ALA A 300 -4.83 -25.28 -9.17
C ALA A 300 -4.02 -23.99 -9.12
N LEU A 301 -4.47 -22.92 -9.79
CA LEU A 301 -3.83 -21.61 -9.73
C LEU A 301 -3.80 -21.10 -8.29
N TYR A 302 -4.90 -21.20 -7.57
CA TYR A 302 -4.96 -20.75 -6.17
C TYR A 302 -4.11 -21.62 -5.26
N THR A 303 -4.27 -22.93 -5.27
CA THR A 303 -3.57 -23.83 -4.34
C THR A 303 -2.08 -23.93 -4.59
N GLU A 304 -1.62 -23.78 -5.83
CA GLU A 304 -0.21 -23.93 -6.18
C GLU A 304 0.56 -22.61 -6.32
N VAL A 305 -0.14 -21.48 -6.50
CA VAL A 305 0.50 -20.18 -6.77
C VAL A 305 0.06 -19.13 -5.76
N VAL A 306 -1.24 -18.78 -5.69
CA VAL A 306 -1.71 -17.64 -4.91
C VAL A 306 -1.55 -17.87 -3.41
N LEU A 307 -2.09 -18.98 -2.91
CA LEU A 307 -2.05 -19.29 -1.48
C LEU A 307 -0.63 -19.48 -0.92
N PRO A 308 0.28 -20.16 -1.63
CA PRO A 308 1.67 -20.27 -1.17
C PRO A 308 2.42 -18.94 -1.11
N LEU A 309 1.94 -17.90 -1.79
CA LEU A 309 2.52 -16.56 -1.74
C LEU A 309 1.87 -15.67 -0.68
N LEU A 310 0.55 -15.63 -0.65
CA LEU A 310 -0.21 -14.59 0.01
C LEU A 310 -1.05 -15.13 1.19
N GLY A 311 -1.50 -16.38 1.11
CA GLY A 311 -2.57 -16.91 1.95
C GLY A 311 -2.27 -16.91 3.45
N ASN A 312 -1.01 -17.01 3.85
CA ASN A 312 -0.61 -17.09 5.27
C ASN A 312 -0.02 -15.78 5.80
N ILE A 313 0.05 -14.72 5.00
CA ILE A 313 0.57 -13.42 5.43
C ILE A 313 -0.57 -12.62 6.07
N PRO A 314 -0.58 -12.40 7.39
CA PRO A 314 -1.71 -11.78 8.09
C PRO A 314 -2.08 -10.41 7.54
N SER A 315 -1.08 -9.55 7.30
CA SER A 315 -1.29 -8.19 6.83
C SER A 315 -2.02 -8.08 5.48
N LEU A 316 -1.88 -9.07 4.60
CA LEU A 316 -2.56 -9.04 3.31
C LEU A 316 -4.07 -9.30 3.43
N TRP A 317 -4.51 -9.96 4.51
CA TRP A 317 -5.93 -10.14 4.79
C TRP A 317 -6.63 -8.84 5.17
N GLU A 318 -5.89 -7.86 5.61
CA GLU A 318 -6.40 -6.54 5.96
C GLU A 318 -6.74 -5.69 4.75
N CYS A 319 -6.19 -6.08 3.59
CA CYS A 319 -6.56 -5.53 2.31
C CYS A 319 -7.95 -5.99 1.82
N ILE A 320 -8.59 -6.94 2.52
CA ILE A 320 -9.94 -7.39 2.16
C ILE A 320 -10.96 -6.36 2.67
N PRO A 321 -11.87 -5.85 1.80
CA PRO A 321 -12.94 -4.98 2.23
C PRO A 321 -13.82 -5.65 3.31
N TYR A 322 -14.29 -4.85 4.26
CA TYR A 322 -15.05 -5.35 5.41
C TYR A 322 -16.20 -6.29 5.02
N ASP A 323 -17.00 -5.91 4.03
CA ASP A 323 -18.16 -6.68 3.58
C ASP A 323 -17.80 -7.95 2.79
N ASP A 324 -16.56 -8.06 2.30
CA ASP A 324 -16.06 -9.21 1.53
C ASP A 324 -15.37 -10.26 2.42
N PHE A 325 -15.10 -9.94 3.69
CA PHE A 325 -14.27 -10.77 4.58
C PHE A 325 -14.84 -12.16 4.83
N ASP A 326 -16.13 -12.26 5.16
CA ASP A 326 -16.76 -13.55 5.49
C ASP A 326 -16.71 -14.51 4.31
N GLU A 327 -16.98 -14.03 3.09
CA GLU A 327 -16.92 -14.84 1.87
C GLU A 327 -15.48 -15.25 1.54
N ALA A 328 -14.52 -14.34 1.70
CA ALA A 328 -13.10 -14.64 1.53
C ALA A 328 -12.62 -15.69 2.56
N LEU A 329 -13.04 -15.55 3.80
CA LEU A 329 -12.70 -16.50 4.86
C LEU A 329 -13.29 -17.89 4.58
N GLU A 330 -14.56 -17.98 4.19
CA GLU A 330 -15.21 -19.25 3.83
C GLU A 330 -14.45 -19.94 2.69
N MET A 331 -14.13 -19.21 1.62
CA MET A 331 -13.34 -19.70 0.50
C MET A 331 -11.96 -20.25 0.93
N MET A 332 -11.26 -19.52 1.79
CA MET A 332 -9.93 -19.91 2.25
C MET A 332 -9.96 -21.09 3.24
N LEU A 333 -11.04 -21.23 3.99
CA LEU A 333 -11.29 -22.41 4.82
C LEU A 333 -11.54 -23.66 3.95
N GLU A 334 -12.34 -23.53 2.89
CA GLU A 334 -12.60 -24.62 1.93
C GLU A 334 -11.33 -25.08 1.23
N LEU A 335 -10.47 -24.15 0.84
CA LEU A 335 -9.17 -24.44 0.22
C LEU A 335 -8.13 -24.96 1.23
N GLY A 336 -8.43 -24.93 2.54
CA GLY A 336 -7.52 -25.36 3.58
C GLY A 336 -6.32 -24.43 3.83
N ALA A 337 -6.37 -23.20 3.31
CA ALA A 337 -5.36 -22.19 3.53
C ALA A 337 -5.43 -21.62 4.96
N VAL A 338 -6.64 -21.46 5.47
CA VAL A 338 -6.91 -21.06 6.86
C VAL A 338 -7.55 -22.23 7.60
N LYS A 339 -7.29 -22.35 8.89
CA LYS A 339 -7.92 -23.35 9.76
C LYS A 339 -8.58 -22.65 10.95
N VAL A 340 -9.82 -22.98 11.24
CA VAL A 340 -10.51 -22.46 12.43
C VAL A 340 -9.70 -22.74 13.68
N GLY A 341 -9.43 -21.71 14.47
CA GLY A 341 -8.63 -21.78 15.70
C GLY A 341 -7.11 -21.83 15.49
N SER A 342 -6.61 -21.64 14.26
CA SER A 342 -5.19 -21.36 14.04
C SER A 342 -4.84 -19.93 14.45
N GLY A 343 -3.55 -19.67 14.70
CA GLY A 343 -3.10 -18.30 15.00
C GLY A 343 -3.41 -17.32 13.87
N LEU A 344 -3.30 -17.75 12.61
CA LEU A 344 -3.68 -16.90 11.47
C LEU A 344 -5.19 -16.53 11.52
N PHE A 345 -6.06 -17.52 11.77
CA PHE A 345 -7.51 -17.28 11.92
C PHE A 345 -7.81 -16.24 12.99
N GLU A 346 -7.14 -16.33 14.14
CA GLU A 346 -7.33 -15.38 15.25
C GLU A 346 -6.83 -13.98 14.88
N LYS A 347 -5.71 -13.86 14.16
CA LYS A 347 -5.12 -12.61 13.73
C LYS A 347 -6.04 -11.86 12.75
N ILE A 348 -6.45 -12.53 11.67
CA ILE A 348 -7.26 -11.91 10.62
C ILE A 348 -8.67 -11.55 11.10
N THR A 349 -9.31 -12.39 11.92
CA THR A 349 -10.64 -12.07 12.48
C THR A 349 -10.56 -10.91 13.46
N ARG A 350 -9.47 -10.81 14.23
CA ARG A 350 -9.24 -9.69 15.15
C ARG A 350 -9.15 -8.35 14.42
N TYR A 351 -8.44 -8.29 13.28
CA TYR A 351 -8.38 -7.05 12.53
C TYR A 351 -9.71 -6.71 11.84
N HIS A 352 -10.40 -7.69 11.27
CA HIS A 352 -11.73 -7.48 10.72
C HIS A 352 -12.70 -6.85 11.74
N ASP A 353 -12.67 -7.31 12.99
CA ASP A 353 -13.41 -6.68 14.08
C ASP A 353 -13.01 -5.22 14.32
N ILE A 354 -11.73 -4.88 14.20
CA ILE A 354 -11.22 -3.51 14.32
C ILE A 354 -11.72 -2.65 13.16
N GLN A 355 -11.66 -3.17 11.94
CA GLN A 355 -12.14 -2.51 10.73
C GLN A 355 -13.62 -2.11 10.87
N GLY A 356 -14.46 -3.01 11.40
CA GLY A 356 -15.87 -2.73 11.65
C GLY A 356 -16.15 -1.64 12.70
N ARG A 357 -15.17 -1.33 13.58
CA ARG A 357 -15.30 -0.27 14.61
C ARG A 357 -14.55 1.02 14.28
N LEU A 358 -13.86 1.06 13.15
CA LEU A 358 -12.92 2.15 12.86
C LEU A 358 -13.61 3.51 12.75
N GLU A 359 -14.78 3.58 12.10
CA GLU A 359 -15.56 4.82 12.01
C GLU A 359 -15.90 5.37 13.42
N GLU A 360 -16.37 4.52 14.33
CA GLU A 360 -16.70 4.91 15.71
C GLU A 360 -15.44 5.37 16.47
N ASN A 361 -14.34 4.66 16.28
CA ASN A 361 -13.07 5.00 16.91
C ASN A 361 -12.56 6.38 16.49
N LEU A 362 -12.60 6.68 15.20
CA LEU A 362 -12.16 7.97 14.67
C LEU A 362 -13.07 9.11 15.11
N LYS A 363 -14.39 8.92 15.11
CA LYS A 363 -15.35 9.89 15.64
C LYS A 363 -15.10 10.18 17.13
N SER A 364 -14.85 9.14 17.92
CA SER A 364 -14.51 9.28 19.33
C SER A 364 -13.19 10.06 19.56
N LEU A 365 -12.23 9.95 18.65
CA LEU A 365 -11.00 10.77 18.72
C LEU A 365 -11.28 12.23 18.37
N GLN A 366 -12.09 12.52 17.34
CA GLN A 366 -12.48 13.89 16.99
C GLN A 366 -13.22 14.59 18.15
N GLU A 367 -14.12 13.88 18.84
CA GLU A 367 -14.83 14.39 20.01
C GLU A 367 -13.85 14.75 21.16
N LYS A 368 -12.69 14.10 21.22
CA LYS A 368 -11.60 14.40 22.16
C LYS A 368 -10.65 15.49 21.67
N GLY A 369 -10.92 16.10 20.51
CA GLY A 369 -10.13 17.16 19.92
C GLY A 369 -8.90 16.66 19.15
N VAL A 370 -8.84 15.38 18.76
CA VAL A 370 -7.83 14.88 17.83
C VAL A 370 -8.22 15.30 16.41
N GLU A 371 -7.28 15.89 15.70
CA GLU A 371 -7.46 16.29 14.32
C GLU A 371 -7.21 15.10 13.39
N ILE A 372 -8.08 14.92 12.39
CA ILE A 372 -7.99 13.84 11.39
C ILE A 372 -7.91 14.46 10.00
N ALA A 373 -7.00 13.97 9.18
CA ALA A 373 -6.94 14.23 7.75
C ALA A 373 -6.88 12.90 6.98
N ILE A 374 -7.63 12.81 5.90
CA ILE A 374 -7.68 11.68 5.00
C ILE A 374 -7.36 12.21 3.60
N VAL A 375 -6.36 11.67 2.94
CA VAL A 375 -5.95 12.06 1.59
C VAL A 375 -6.05 10.83 0.69
N CYS A 376 -6.78 10.95 -0.40
CA CYS A 376 -7.10 9.87 -1.31
C CYS A 376 -6.74 10.21 -2.75
N GLY A 377 -6.09 9.29 -3.46
CA GLY A 377 -5.96 9.35 -4.91
C GLY A 377 -7.25 8.96 -5.61
N TYR A 378 -7.47 9.49 -6.82
CA TYR A 378 -8.57 9.09 -7.70
C TYR A 378 -8.27 9.38 -9.18
N GLY A 379 -9.15 8.91 -10.05
CA GLY A 379 -9.07 9.17 -11.49
C GLY A 379 -8.11 8.26 -12.25
N LEU A 380 -7.57 7.25 -11.57
CA LEU A 380 -6.74 6.21 -12.18
C LEU A 380 -7.46 4.84 -12.09
N PRO A 381 -7.19 3.93 -13.06
CA PRO A 381 -7.77 2.61 -13.02
C PRO A 381 -7.17 1.78 -11.89
N GLN A 382 -7.95 0.87 -11.38
CA GLN A 382 -7.47 -0.17 -10.48
C GLN A 382 -6.67 -1.22 -11.25
N MET A 383 -6.01 -2.12 -10.54
CA MET A 383 -5.31 -3.25 -11.14
C MET A 383 -6.21 -4.06 -12.11
N PRO A 384 -5.71 -4.43 -13.30
CA PRO A 384 -6.54 -4.91 -14.41
C PRO A 384 -7.04 -6.35 -14.28
N PHE A 385 -7.04 -6.92 -13.09
CA PHE A 385 -7.54 -8.28 -12.80
C PHE A 385 -8.54 -8.30 -11.65
N THR A 386 -8.95 -7.13 -11.19
CA THR A 386 -10.01 -7.01 -10.18
C THR A 386 -11.22 -6.35 -10.79
N SER A 387 -12.43 -6.86 -10.48
CA SER A 387 -13.64 -6.15 -10.88
C SER A 387 -13.79 -4.90 -10.07
N LEU A 388 -13.79 -3.76 -10.74
CA LEU A 388 -14.09 -2.57 -10.04
C LEU A 388 -14.98 -1.59 -10.70
N ALA A 389 -15.71 -1.04 -9.81
CA ALA A 389 -16.40 0.20 -10.06
C ALA A 389 -15.39 1.25 -10.50
N GLY A 390 -15.32 1.45 -11.79
CA GLY A 390 -15.02 2.67 -12.44
C GLY A 390 -13.71 3.38 -12.20
N ASN A 391 -12.56 2.78 -12.41
CA ASN A 391 -11.29 3.53 -12.57
C ASN A 391 -11.07 4.70 -11.60
N GLN A 392 -11.66 4.65 -10.40
CA GLN A 392 -11.47 5.64 -9.35
C GLN A 392 -10.63 5.02 -8.24
N SER A 393 -9.34 5.09 -8.43
CA SER A 393 -8.34 4.62 -7.48
C SER A 393 -7.03 5.40 -7.64
N ASP A 394 -6.05 5.05 -6.87
CA ASP A 394 -4.65 5.40 -7.04
C ASP A 394 -3.84 4.30 -7.77
N MET A 395 -4.49 3.39 -8.48
CA MET A 395 -4.03 2.14 -9.10
C MET A 395 -3.84 0.96 -8.15
N LEU A 396 -4.06 1.12 -6.86
CA LEU A 396 -3.94 0.06 -5.85
C LEU A 396 -5.07 0.10 -4.81
N ILE A 397 -5.36 1.27 -4.28
CA ILE A 397 -6.43 1.46 -3.29
C ILE A 397 -7.58 2.21 -3.96
N ASP A 398 -8.77 1.65 -3.83
CA ASP A 398 -9.98 2.28 -4.36
C ASP A 398 -10.34 3.53 -3.57
N THR A 399 -10.66 4.60 -4.27
CA THR A 399 -11.02 5.89 -3.65
C THR A 399 -12.17 5.75 -2.67
N CYS A 400 -13.16 4.90 -2.95
CA CYS A 400 -14.30 4.68 -2.04
C CYS A 400 -13.87 4.07 -0.70
N TYR A 401 -12.89 3.17 -0.69
CA TYR A 401 -12.35 2.60 0.54
C TYR A 401 -11.41 3.57 1.27
N ALA A 402 -10.48 4.20 0.54
CA ALA A 402 -9.54 5.15 1.14
C ALA A 402 -10.24 6.37 1.76
N SER A 403 -11.41 6.76 1.25
CA SER A 403 -12.17 7.95 1.68
C SER A 403 -13.24 7.69 2.73
N PHE A 404 -13.41 6.47 3.23
CA PHE A 404 -14.55 6.10 4.07
C PHE A 404 -15.93 6.30 3.38
N GLY A 405 -16.03 5.90 2.12
CA GLY A 405 -17.32 5.74 1.45
C GLY A 405 -17.72 6.87 0.51
N ALA A 406 -16.78 7.61 -0.07
CA ALA A 406 -17.10 8.51 -1.16
C ALA A 406 -17.76 7.74 -2.32
N THR A 407 -18.86 8.23 -2.84
CA THR A 407 -19.41 7.72 -4.10
C THR A 407 -18.52 8.18 -5.25
N THR A 408 -18.13 7.23 -6.09
CA THR A 408 -17.24 7.45 -7.22
C THR A 408 -17.93 7.11 -8.54
N ALA A 409 -17.62 7.84 -9.60
CA ALA A 409 -18.15 7.59 -10.93
C ALA A 409 -17.42 6.44 -11.62
N ASP A 410 -18.10 5.72 -12.50
CA ASP A 410 -17.46 4.80 -13.43
C ASP A 410 -16.62 5.53 -14.48
N ALA A 411 -15.70 4.83 -15.14
CA ALA A 411 -14.82 5.42 -16.14
C ALA A 411 -15.61 6.12 -17.24
N GLY A 412 -15.34 7.43 -17.42
CA GLY A 412 -16.03 8.26 -18.41
C GLY A 412 -17.43 8.70 -18.01
N GLU A 413 -17.92 8.32 -16.84
CA GLU A 413 -19.24 8.71 -16.31
C GLU A 413 -19.12 9.83 -15.26
N LYS A 414 -20.27 10.27 -14.75
CA LYS A 414 -20.36 11.27 -13.68
C LYS A 414 -21.34 10.79 -12.60
N VAL A 415 -21.04 11.13 -11.36
CA VAL A 415 -21.96 10.93 -10.23
C VAL A 415 -23.06 11.99 -10.30
N GLU A 416 -24.31 11.59 -10.04
CA GLU A 416 -25.49 12.49 -10.14
C GLU A 416 -25.36 13.73 -9.24
N ASN A 417 -24.83 13.55 -8.01
CA ASN A 417 -24.68 14.62 -7.03
C ASN A 417 -23.19 14.90 -6.74
N ALA A 418 -22.36 14.84 -7.77
CA ALA A 418 -20.91 15.06 -7.60
C ALA A 418 -20.62 16.38 -6.89
N THR A 419 -19.73 16.32 -5.92
CA THR A 419 -19.19 17.49 -5.23
C THR A 419 -17.84 17.91 -5.84
N SER A 420 -17.17 17.01 -6.58
CA SER A 420 -15.95 17.36 -7.33
C SER A 420 -16.27 18.14 -8.60
N PRO A 421 -15.44 19.13 -8.98
CA PRO A 421 -15.65 19.95 -10.19
C PRO A 421 -15.72 19.13 -11.48
N ASP A 422 -14.98 18.02 -11.56
CA ASP A 422 -14.98 17.13 -12.73
C ASP A 422 -16.15 16.14 -12.77
N GLY A 423 -16.96 16.09 -11.73
CA GLY A 423 -18.14 15.24 -11.63
C GLY A 423 -17.86 13.78 -11.24
N CYS A 424 -16.63 13.44 -10.82
CA CYS A 424 -16.25 12.06 -10.55
C CYS A 424 -16.51 11.60 -9.11
N ILE A 425 -16.58 12.53 -8.14
CA ILE A 425 -16.65 12.22 -6.71
C ILE A 425 -17.81 12.95 -6.06
N ASP A 426 -18.60 12.25 -5.24
CA ASP A 426 -19.49 12.83 -4.24
C ASP A 426 -18.89 12.60 -2.84
N ALA A 427 -18.20 13.61 -2.32
CA ALA A 427 -17.62 13.56 -0.98
C ALA A 427 -18.67 13.64 0.13
N SER A 428 -19.89 14.09 -0.16
CA SER A 428 -20.96 14.18 0.84
C SER A 428 -21.37 12.81 1.41
N THR A 429 -21.02 11.73 0.71
CA THR A 429 -21.23 10.36 1.16
C THR A 429 -20.13 9.84 2.08
N CYS A 430 -18.99 10.54 2.16
CA CYS A 430 -17.90 10.18 3.08
C CYS A 430 -18.30 10.32 4.54
N LYS A 431 -17.81 9.42 5.37
CA LYS A 431 -18.00 9.52 6.84
C LYS A 431 -17.30 10.72 7.48
N PHE A 432 -16.25 11.24 6.81
CA PHE A 432 -15.40 12.36 7.25
C PHE A 432 -15.25 13.41 6.15
N GLU A 433 -16.36 13.81 5.50
CA GLU A 433 -16.39 14.73 4.37
C GLU A 433 -15.49 15.96 4.54
N ASN A 434 -15.61 16.64 5.69
CA ASN A 434 -14.88 17.87 5.97
C ASN A 434 -13.39 17.67 6.31
N ASN A 435 -12.93 16.44 6.34
CA ASN A 435 -11.57 16.05 6.67
C ASN A 435 -10.93 15.16 5.59
N THR A 436 -11.57 15.06 4.42
CA THR A 436 -11.11 14.22 3.31
C THR A 436 -10.77 15.07 2.10
N TRP A 437 -9.57 14.88 1.56
CA TRP A 437 -9.05 15.51 0.34
C TRP A 437 -8.85 14.46 -0.75
N PHE A 438 -9.09 14.88 -1.99
CA PHE A 438 -9.02 14.02 -3.16
C PHE A 438 -8.02 14.58 -4.16
N ILE A 439 -7.07 13.76 -4.62
CA ILE A 439 -6.05 14.17 -5.58
C ILE A 439 -6.17 13.31 -6.85
N LYS A 440 -6.58 13.97 -7.94
CA LYS A 440 -6.75 13.31 -9.23
C LYS A 440 -5.41 13.01 -9.88
N GLY A 441 -5.26 11.79 -10.39
CA GLY A 441 -4.10 11.37 -11.18
C GLY A 441 -2.86 11.06 -10.36
N VAL A 442 -2.95 11.04 -9.03
CA VAL A 442 -1.85 10.59 -8.17
C VAL A 442 -1.86 9.07 -8.07
N GLN A 443 -0.74 8.44 -8.35
CA GLN A 443 -0.55 7.01 -8.12
C GLN A 443 -0.21 6.72 -6.66
N HIS A 444 -0.54 5.49 -6.23
CA HIS A 444 -0.22 5.00 -4.89
C HIS A 444 1.23 5.26 -4.47
N MET A 445 2.18 5.03 -5.37
CA MET A 445 3.60 5.28 -5.13
C MET A 445 4.01 6.75 -5.26
N GLU A 446 3.22 7.62 -5.88
CA GLU A 446 3.54 9.03 -6.08
C GLU A 446 3.21 9.93 -4.89
N PHE A 447 2.36 9.49 -3.97
CA PHE A 447 2.29 10.08 -2.63
C PHE A 447 3.67 10.13 -1.97
N VAL A 448 4.54 9.42 -2.57
CA VAL A 448 5.88 9.06 -2.22
C VAL A 448 6.92 9.84 -2.97
N TYR A 449 6.73 10.08 -4.24
CA TYR A 449 7.70 10.71 -5.14
C TYR A 449 7.25 12.07 -5.66
N GLY A 450 5.95 12.38 -5.58
CA GLY A 450 5.41 13.62 -6.08
C GLY A 450 5.88 14.83 -5.27
N THR A 451 6.31 15.88 -5.96
CA THR A 451 6.97 17.03 -5.33
C THR A 451 6.07 17.83 -4.39
N ASN A 452 5.01 18.46 -4.89
CA ASN A 452 4.17 19.28 -4.03
C ASN A 452 3.01 18.54 -3.35
N VAL A 453 2.77 17.27 -3.69
CA VAL A 453 1.91 16.40 -2.87
C VAL A 453 2.54 16.20 -1.50
N ASN A 454 3.85 15.97 -1.45
CA ASN A 454 4.57 15.85 -0.18
C ASN A 454 4.57 17.17 0.61
N GLU A 455 4.63 18.33 -0.04
CA GLU A 455 4.47 19.64 0.60
C GLU A 455 3.10 19.77 1.27
N PHE A 456 2.04 19.35 0.58
CA PHE A 456 0.69 19.32 1.14
C PHE A 456 0.59 18.38 2.36
N VAL A 457 1.12 17.17 2.26
CA VAL A 457 1.17 16.22 3.39
C VAL A 457 1.98 16.80 4.55
N GLY A 458 3.13 17.39 4.26
CA GLY A 458 3.94 18.08 5.27
C GLY A 458 3.18 19.22 5.96
N TYR A 459 2.41 20.01 5.19
CA TYR A 459 1.53 21.04 5.76
C TYR A 459 0.46 20.41 6.67
N LEU A 460 -0.27 19.40 6.22
CA LEU A 460 -1.27 18.71 7.03
C LEU A 460 -0.69 18.15 8.34
N ALA A 461 0.52 17.62 8.28
CA ALA A 461 1.19 17.04 9.45
C ALA A 461 1.64 18.09 10.46
N THR A 462 2.02 19.29 10.03
CA THR A 462 2.78 20.24 10.86
C THR A 462 2.10 21.58 11.12
N THR A 463 1.03 21.93 10.36
CA THR A 463 0.34 23.21 10.52
C THR A 463 -0.24 23.42 11.93
N GLY A 464 -0.25 24.68 12.38
CA GLY A 464 -0.97 25.12 13.57
C GLY A 464 -2.46 25.41 13.32
N ASP A 465 -2.90 25.44 12.06
CA ASP A 465 -4.26 25.73 11.66
C ASP A 465 -5.20 24.55 11.91
N ALA A 466 -6.51 24.83 12.01
CA ALA A 466 -7.52 23.77 12.15
C ALA A 466 -7.56 22.88 10.91
N LEU A 467 -7.50 21.57 11.12
CA LEU A 467 -7.39 20.59 10.05
C LEU A 467 -8.78 20.18 9.53
N ASN A 468 -9.35 21.02 8.68
CA ASN A 468 -10.54 20.71 7.90
C ASN A 468 -10.45 21.38 6.52
N VAL A 469 -11.19 20.85 5.55
CA VAL A 469 -11.15 21.29 4.15
C VAL A 469 -11.29 22.82 4.00
N LYS A 470 -12.23 23.42 4.74
CA LYS A 470 -12.49 24.86 4.63
C LYS A 470 -11.33 25.68 5.17
N SER A 471 -10.84 25.36 6.37
CA SER A 471 -9.76 26.11 7.02
C SER A 471 -8.45 26.01 6.23
N VAL A 472 -8.16 24.82 5.70
CA VAL A 472 -6.98 24.60 4.84
C VAL A 472 -7.08 25.41 3.55
N ALA A 473 -8.24 25.43 2.89
CA ALA A 473 -8.44 26.21 1.67
C ALA A 473 -8.44 27.74 1.91
N GLU A 474 -8.80 28.20 3.12
CA GLU A 474 -8.70 29.62 3.50
C GLU A 474 -7.26 30.04 3.82
N ALA A 475 -6.43 29.12 4.28
CA ALA A 475 -5.04 29.40 4.69
C ALA A 475 -4.00 29.13 3.59
N THR A 476 -4.36 28.35 2.57
CA THR A 476 -3.46 27.87 1.50
C THR A 476 -4.14 27.85 0.15
N GLU A 477 -3.43 27.37 -0.88
CA GLU A 477 -3.99 27.07 -2.21
C GLU A 477 -4.62 25.66 -2.29
N TYR A 478 -4.51 24.85 -1.25
CA TYR A 478 -4.99 23.46 -1.23
C TYR A 478 -6.49 23.38 -0.98
N THR A 479 -7.24 22.99 -1.99
CA THR A 479 -8.69 22.77 -1.92
C THR A 479 -9.01 21.29 -1.69
N GLN A 480 -10.29 20.97 -1.48
CA GLN A 480 -10.72 19.57 -1.29
C GLN A 480 -10.41 18.68 -2.51
N TYR A 481 -10.47 19.27 -3.70
CA TYR A 481 -10.23 18.57 -4.97
C TYR A 481 -9.03 19.19 -5.68
N MET A 482 -8.00 18.39 -5.82
CA MET A 482 -6.76 18.75 -6.48
C MET A 482 -6.45 17.75 -7.58
N GLY A 483 -5.59 18.10 -8.51
CA GLY A 483 -5.13 17.22 -9.58
C GLY A 483 -3.67 17.43 -9.90
N ILE A 484 -3.00 16.39 -10.33
CA ILE A 484 -1.62 16.42 -10.78
C ILE A 484 -1.62 16.60 -12.30
N ASN A 485 -0.86 17.57 -12.79
CA ASN A 485 -0.67 17.80 -14.22
C ASN A 485 0.51 17.00 -14.78
N SER A 486 0.75 17.10 -16.09
CA SER A 486 1.86 16.43 -16.78
C SER A 486 3.27 16.82 -16.30
N ASP A 487 3.38 17.92 -15.58
CA ASP A 487 4.65 18.38 -14.99
C ASP A 487 4.78 17.96 -13.51
N TYR A 488 3.91 17.05 -13.04
CA TYR A 488 3.80 16.55 -11.66
C TYR A 488 3.57 17.67 -10.64
N VAL A 489 2.88 18.73 -11.04
CA VAL A 489 2.48 19.83 -10.17
C VAL A 489 1.01 19.67 -9.81
N MET A 490 0.74 19.58 -8.52
CA MET A 490 -0.61 19.52 -7.96
C MET A 490 -1.21 20.93 -7.90
N SER A 491 -2.46 21.07 -8.35
CA SER A 491 -3.23 22.29 -8.26
C SER A 491 -4.71 22.01 -8.08
N SER A 492 -5.48 23.01 -7.68
CA SER A 492 -6.93 22.88 -7.56
C SER A 492 -7.57 22.55 -8.90
N ILE A 493 -8.51 21.60 -8.90
CA ILE A 493 -9.31 21.30 -10.09
C ILE A 493 -10.33 22.41 -10.28
N THR A 494 -10.37 22.97 -11.47
CA THR A 494 -11.39 23.89 -11.95
C THR A 494 -12.25 23.19 -13.01
N GLU A 495 -13.51 23.63 -13.19
CA GLU A 495 -14.44 23.08 -14.21
C GLU A 495 -13.81 22.96 -15.60
#